data_7a44c649e2cafe001b1485b0623c5a21
#
_entry.id   7a44c649e2cafe001b1485b0623c5a21
#
_cell.length_a   1.000
_cell.length_b   1.000
_cell.length_c   1.000
_cell.angle_alpha   90.00
_cell.angle_beta   90.00
_cell.angle_gamma   90.00
#
_symmetry.space_group_name_H-M   'P 1'
#
loop_
_entity.id
_entity.type
_entity.pdbx_description
1 polymer ?
#
loop_
_entity_poly.entity_id
_entity_poly.type
_entity_poly.pdbx_seq_one_letter_code
_entity_poly.pdbx_strand_id
1 'polypeptide(L)'
;RIKSQPSRGGVIEDIVYRDIRVTDVNRAFSFELEWRMVPPLAPPAKALTIVRNVRLINFSGTAQAGGVIQGLKGSPILDLKIENCKLTAQRGLVLSNTQDPDLSGLELKVAQGEPIVRRDAGESVPSAAQAGAPAK
;
A
#
# COMPACT_ATOMS: atom_id res chain seq x y z
N ARG A 1 0.49 -8.47 -0.11
CA ARG A 1 0.28 -7.66 -1.30
C ARG A 1 -1.15 -7.74 -1.77
N ILE A 2 -1.75 -6.60 -2.06
CA ILE A 2 -3.04 -6.50 -2.76
C ILE A 2 -2.78 -5.74 -4.05
N LYS A 3 -3.23 -6.29 -5.18
CA LYS A 3 -3.11 -5.59 -6.46
C LYS A 3 -4.36 -5.78 -7.29
N SER A 4 -4.75 -4.73 -7.97
CA SER A 4 -5.87 -4.73 -8.90
C SER A 4 -5.63 -3.69 -9.99
N GLN A 5 -6.54 -3.62 -10.93
CA GLN A 5 -6.52 -2.66 -12.03
C GLN A 5 -7.87 -1.97 -12.11
N PRO A 6 -7.93 -0.72 -12.62
CA PRO A 6 -9.20 -0.03 -12.80
C PRO A 6 -10.21 -0.78 -13.67
N SER A 7 -9.73 -1.66 -14.55
CA SER A 7 -10.59 -2.47 -15.42
C SER A 7 -11.23 -3.68 -14.74
N ARG A 8 -10.81 -4.03 -13.53
CA ARG A 8 -11.26 -5.25 -12.85
C ARG A 8 -12.58 -5.07 -12.12
N GLY A 9 -12.76 -3.98 -11.39
CA GLY A 9 -13.92 -3.82 -10.51
C GLY A 9 -13.95 -4.84 -9.38
N GLY A 10 -15.10 -5.04 -8.79
CA GLY A 10 -15.33 -6.01 -7.72
C GLY A 10 -14.96 -5.49 -6.34
N VAL A 11 -15.07 -6.36 -5.34
CA VAL A 11 -14.84 -6.03 -3.95
C VAL A 11 -13.76 -6.94 -3.37
N ILE A 12 -12.79 -6.34 -2.70
CA ILE A 12 -11.76 -7.02 -1.90
C ILE A 12 -12.00 -6.58 -0.46
N GLU A 13 -12.40 -7.50 0.38
CA GLU A 13 -12.78 -7.17 1.76
C GLU A 13 -12.46 -8.28 2.74
N ASP A 14 -12.44 -7.92 4.02
CA ASP A 14 -12.27 -8.87 5.12
C ASP A 14 -10.94 -9.62 5.03
N ILE A 15 -9.86 -8.88 4.75
CA ILE A 15 -8.52 -9.43 4.63
C ILE A 15 -7.77 -9.21 5.95
N VAL A 16 -7.17 -10.26 6.47
CA VAL A 16 -6.31 -10.20 7.64
C VAL A 16 -4.93 -10.76 7.30
N TYR A 17 -3.91 -9.94 7.52
CA TYR A 17 -2.51 -10.37 7.54
C TYR A 17 -2.07 -10.42 9.01
N ARG A 18 -1.68 -11.58 9.48
CA ARG A 18 -1.38 -11.79 10.90
C ARG A 18 -0.07 -12.54 11.10
N ASP A 19 0.69 -12.13 12.12
CA ASP A 19 1.88 -12.85 12.59
C ASP A 19 2.92 -12.99 11.47
N ILE A 20 3.26 -11.90 10.81
CA ILE A 20 4.17 -11.88 9.68
C ILE A 20 5.49 -11.22 10.10
N ARG A 21 6.59 -11.88 9.79
CA ARG A 21 7.93 -11.32 9.91
C ARG A 21 8.58 -11.27 8.53
N VAL A 22 9.14 -10.12 8.19
CA VAL A 22 9.86 -9.92 6.93
C VAL A 22 11.31 -9.54 7.21
N THR A 23 12.21 -9.96 6.36
CA THR A 23 13.64 -9.65 6.48
C THR A 23 14.17 -9.17 5.14
N ASP A 24 14.66 -7.94 5.11
CA ASP A 24 15.31 -7.33 3.95
C ASP A 24 14.47 -7.41 2.66
N VAL A 25 13.16 -7.23 2.80
CA VAL A 25 12.26 -7.18 1.64
C VAL A 25 12.32 -5.81 0.97
N ASN A 26 11.95 -5.74 -0.29
CA ASN A 26 11.90 -4.47 -1.00
C ASN A 26 10.83 -3.55 -0.42
N ARG A 27 9.65 -4.08 -0.17
CA ARG A 27 8.52 -3.35 0.41
C ARG A 27 7.82 -4.22 1.45
N ALA A 28 7.54 -3.64 2.61
CA ALA A 28 6.74 -4.32 3.62
C ALA A 28 5.28 -4.44 3.16
N PHE A 29 4.72 -3.33 2.68
CA PHE A 29 3.34 -3.28 2.19
C PHE A 29 3.31 -2.90 0.72
N SER A 30 2.41 -3.53 -0.05
CA SER A 30 2.22 -3.22 -1.46
C SER A 30 0.76 -3.42 -1.82
N PHE A 31 -0.03 -2.34 -1.67
CA PHE A 31 -1.44 -2.32 -2.07
C PHE A 31 -1.55 -1.34 -3.23
N GLU A 32 -1.79 -1.88 -4.42
CA GLU A 32 -1.78 -1.09 -5.64
C GLU A 32 -3.02 -1.41 -6.47
N LEU A 33 -3.99 -0.51 -6.45
CA LEU A 33 -5.23 -0.67 -7.21
C LEU A 33 -5.12 -0.13 -8.64
N GLU A 34 -4.08 0.64 -8.91
CA GLU A 34 -3.72 1.07 -10.27
C GLU A 34 -2.56 0.26 -10.84
N TRP A 35 -2.42 -0.99 -10.40
CA TRP A 35 -1.38 -1.84 -10.95
C TRP A 35 -1.62 -2.05 -12.44
N ARG A 36 -0.59 -1.84 -13.23
CA ARG A 36 -0.71 -1.92 -14.69
C ARG A 36 0.15 -3.05 -15.23
N MET A 37 -0.48 -3.89 -16.02
CA MET A 37 0.24 -4.70 -16.99
C MET A 37 0.44 -3.87 -18.26
N VAL A 38 1.47 -4.17 -18.98
CA VAL A 38 1.72 -3.55 -20.27
C VAL A 38 1.46 -4.59 -21.36
N PRO A 39 0.58 -4.31 -22.32
CA PRO A 39 -0.30 -3.14 -22.44
C PRO A 39 -1.53 -3.21 -21.53
N PRO A 40 -2.23 -2.10 -21.32
CA PRO A 40 -3.52 -2.11 -20.63
C PRO A 40 -4.52 -2.94 -21.43
N LEU A 41 -5.18 -3.88 -20.77
CA LEU A 41 -5.99 -4.88 -21.47
C LEU A 41 -7.45 -4.43 -21.69
N ALA A 42 -7.92 -3.45 -20.92
CA ALA A 42 -9.33 -3.04 -20.96
C ALA A 42 -9.52 -1.63 -20.40
N PRO A 43 -10.60 -0.94 -20.79
CA PRO A 43 -10.95 0.35 -20.17
C PRO A 43 -11.35 0.14 -18.70
N PRO A 44 -11.43 1.23 -17.91
CA PRO A 44 -11.90 1.16 -16.53
C PRO A 44 -13.28 0.52 -16.44
N ALA A 45 -13.50 -0.28 -15.39
CA ALA A 45 -14.81 -0.86 -15.12
C ALA A 45 -15.84 0.23 -14.78
N LYS A 46 -17.12 -0.05 -15.03
CA LYS A 46 -18.20 0.88 -14.67
C LYS A 46 -18.23 1.16 -13.18
N ALA A 47 -17.95 0.13 -12.36
CA ALA A 47 -17.78 0.27 -10.92
C ALA A 47 -16.34 -0.07 -10.57
N LEU A 48 -15.64 0.88 -9.93
CA LEU A 48 -14.26 0.71 -9.53
C LEU A 48 -14.12 -0.35 -8.43
N THR A 49 -12.95 -0.97 -8.37
CA THR A 49 -12.62 -1.91 -7.28
C THR A 49 -12.77 -1.23 -5.93
N ILE A 50 -13.48 -1.89 -5.03
CA ILE A 50 -13.63 -1.47 -3.64
C ILE A 50 -12.71 -2.33 -2.78
N VAL A 51 -11.89 -1.70 -1.94
CA VAL A 51 -11.09 -2.39 -0.92
C VAL A 51 -11.51 -1.85 0.44
N ARG A 52 -11.91 -2.75 1.34
CA ARG A 52 -12.36 -2.38 2.67
C ARG A 52 -12.11 -3.47 3.70
N ASN A 53 -12.02 -3.07 4.97
CA ASN A 53 -11.80 -3.95 6.10
C ASN A 53 -10.56 -4.82 5.91
N VAL A 54 -9.41 -4.16 5.87
CA VAL A 54 -8.10 -4.80 5.79
C VAL A 54 -7.36 -4.57 7.10
N ARG A 55 -6.86 -5.63 7.70
CA ARG A 55 -6.14 -5.56 8.97
C ARG A 55 -4.76 -6.18 8.83
N LEU A 56 -3.77 -5.45 9.33
CA LEU A 56 -2.39 -5.89 9.45
C LEU A 56 -2.10 -6.01 10.94
N ILE A 57 -1.93 -7.23 11.42
CA ILE A 57 -1.83 -7.50 12.85
C ILE A 57 -0.54 -8.25 13.14
N ASN A 58 0.24 -7.74 14.11
CA ASN A 58 1.47 -8.38 14.57
C ASN A 58 2.45 -8.62 13.41
N PHE A 59 2.91 -7.51 12.84
CA PHE A 59 3.79 -7.49 11.67
C PHE A 59 5.12 -6.85 12.06
N SER A 60 6.24 -7.47 11.71
CA SER A 60 7.55 -6.92 12.09
C SER A 60 8.62 -7.22 11.06
N GLY A 61 9.69 -6.46 11.10
CA GLY A 61 10.90 -6.76 10.33
C GLY A 61 11.57 -5.57 9.68
N THR A 62 12.30 -5.87 8.61
CA THR A 62 13.13 -4.91 7.88
C THR A 62 12.79 -4.90 6.40
N ALA A 63 12.88 -3.71 5.80
CA ALA A 63 12.56 -3.50 4.40
C ALA A 63 13.39 -2.35 3.81
N GLN A 64 13.46 -2.26 2.49
CA GLN A 64 14.01 -1.08 1.83
C GLN A 64 13.03 0.09 1.92
N ALA A 65 11.75 -0.19 1.83
CA ALA A 65 10.69 0.81 1.99
C ALA A 65 9.52 0.24 2.79
N GLY A 66 8.83 1.09 3.54
CA GLY A 66 7.54 0.74 4.12
C GLY A 66 6.56 0.30 3.03
N GLY A 67 6.64 0.92 1.89
CA GLY A 67 5.93 0.49 0.70
C GLY A 67 4.91 1.50 0.21
N VAL A 68 3.89 1.00 -0.45
CA VAL A 68 2.83 1.81 -1.04
C VAL A 68 1.47 1.20 -0.67
N ILE A 69 0.56 2.04 -0.21
CA ILE A 69 -0.84 1.70 -0.05
C ILE A 69 -1.63 2.71 -0.88
N GLN A 70 -2.06 2.27 -2.05
CA GLN A 70 -2.68 3.13 -3.07
C GLN A 70 -4.06 2.61 -3.43
N GLY A 71 -5.07 3.41 -3.11
CA GLY A 71 -6.41 3.23 -3.62
C GLY A 71 -6.61 3.92 -4.98
N LEU A 72 -7.86 4.05 -5.39
CA LEU A 72 -8.23 4.75 -6.62
C LEU A 72 -8.86 6.10 -6.31
N LYS A 73 -8.66 7.06 -7.19
CA LYS A 73 -9.47 8.26 -7.19
C LYS A 73 -10.93 7.86 -7.41
N GLY A 74 -11.80 8.20 -6.50
CA GLY A 74 -13.21 7.78 -6.53
C GLY A 74 -13.51 6.45 -5.86
N SER A 75 -12.47 5.68 -5.48
CA SER A 75 -12.62 4.46 -4.68
C SER A 75 -11.42 4.29 -3.75
N PRO A 76 -11.35 5.10 -2.68
CA PRO A 76 -10.24 5.00 -1.74
C PRO A 76 -10.30 3.68 -0.96
N ILE A 77 -9.16 3.25 -0.45
CA ILE A 77 -9.12 2.12 0.49
C ILE A 77 -9.81 2.55 1.78
N LEU A 78 -10.79 1.75 2.21
CA LEU A 78 -11.62 2.01 3.37
C LEU A 78 -11.27 1.05 4.51
N ASP A 79 -11.41 1.54 5.75
CA ASP A 79 -11.30 0.71 6.96
C ASP A 79 -10.03 -0.16 6.96
N LEU A 80 -8.90 0.50 6.76
CA LEU A 80 -7.58 -0.11 6.92
C LEU A 80 -7.09 0.13 8.34
N LYS A 81 -6.67 -0.93 9.02
CA LYS A 81 -6.11 -0.84 10.36
C LYS A 81 -4.80 -1.61 10.46
N ILE A 82 -3.80 -0.97 11.04
CA ILE A 82 -2.49 -1.58 11.32
C ILE A 82 -2.31 -1.65 12.83
N GLU A 83 -2.14 -2.86 13.35
CA GLU A 83 -2.04 -3.13 14.77
C GLU A 83 -0.72 -3.86 15.09
N ASN A 84 -0.03 -3.39 16.12
CA ASN A 84 1.21 -3.99 16.61
C ASN A 84 2.20 -4.28 15.45
N CYS A 85 2.53 -3.25 14.70
CA CYS A 85 3.44 -3.34 13.57
C CYS A 85 4.71 -2.56 13.87
N LYS A 86 5.86 -3.23 13.79
CA LYS A 86 7.18 -2.63 14.03
C LYS A 86 8.09 -2.91 12.86
N LEU A 87 8.42 -1.86 12.12
CA LEU A 87 9.25 -1.95 10.92
C LEU A 87 10.42 -0.98 10.97
N THR A 88 11.54 -1.41 10.42
CA THR A 88 12.68 -0.56 10.12
C THR A 88 12.91 -0.60 8.61
N ALA A 89 12.99 0.57 8.00
CA ALA A 89 13.16 0.68 6.55
C ALA A 89 14.07 1.85 6.18
N GLN A 90 14.60 1.84 4.97
CA GLN A 90 15.37 2.98 4.45
C GLN A 90 14.45 4.14 4.10
N ARG A 91 13.28 3.85 3.55
CA ARG A 91 12.28 4.85 3.15
C ARG A 91 10.92 4.51 3.75
N GLY A 92 10.08 5.53 3.83
CA GLY A 92 8.77 5.44 4.45
C GLY A 92 7.71 4.72 3.64
N LEU A 93 6.50 4.78 4.18
CA LEU A 93 5.27 4.26 3.57
C LEU A 93 4.57 5.40 2.85
N VAL A 94 4.20 5.19 1.60
CA VAL A 94 3.42 6.15 0.82
C VAL A 94 1.95 5.73 0.83
N LEU A 95 1.10 6.66 1.26
CA LEU A 95 -0.35 6.50 1.25
C LEU A 95 -0.96 7.38 0.16
N SER A 96 -1.82 6.80 -0.65
CA SER A 96 -2.54 7.53 -1.69
C SER A 96 -3.97 7.00 -1.80
N ASN A 97 -4.93 7.91 -1.85
CA ASN A 97 -6.34 7.56 -1.94
C ASN A 97 -6.73 6.52 -0.87
N THR A 98 -6.49 6.85 0.38
CA THR A 98 -6.92 6.09 1.55
C THR A 98 -7.84 6.98 2.38
N GLN A 99 -8.91 6.41 2.93
CA GLN A 99 -9.84 7.15 3.78
C GLN A 99 -9.64 6.75 5.23
N ASP A 100 -9.17 7.72 6.03
CA ASP A 100 -9.02 7.61 7.49
C ASP A 100 -8.40 6.27 7.95
N PRO A 101 -7.23 5.87 7.44
CA PRO A 101 -6.60 4.64 7.89
C PRO A 101 -6.18 4.77 9.35
N ASP A 102 -6.38 3.72 10.13
CA ASP A 102 -5.90 3.65 11.50
C ASP A 102 -4.46 3.13 11.51
N LEU A 103 -3.52 4.04 11.65
CA LEU A 103 -2.09 3.75 11.67
C LEU A 103 -1.51 3.83 13.09
N SER A 104 -2.34 3.94 14.11
CA SER A 104 -1.89 4.13 15.50
C SER A 104 -1.00 3.00 16.01
N GLY A 105 -1.19 1.80 15.49
CA GLY A 105 -0.37 0.64 15.84
C GLY A 105 0.86 0.44 14.97
N LEU A 106 1.18 1.37 14.08
CA LEU A 106 2.35 1.32 13.22
C LEU A 106 3.52 2.10 13.83
N GLU A 107 4.62 1.40 14.08
CA GLU A 107 5.89 2.00 14.44
C GLU A 107 6.85 1.74 13.28
N LEU A 108 7.16 2.80 12.53
CA LEU A 108 8.02 2.73 11.36
C LEU A 108 9.20 3.66 11.54
N LYS A 109 10.39 3.07 11.67
CA LYS A 109 11.66 3.80 11.72
C LYS A 109 12.27 3.84 10.34
N VAL A 110 12.60 5.05 9.87
CA VAL A 110 13.17 5.24 8.53
C VAL A 110 14.52 5.94 8.63
N ALA A 111 15.42 5.54 7.74
CA ALA A 111 16.74 6.17 7.63
C ALA A 111 16.68 7.48 6.85
N GLN A 112 15.74 7.60 5.91
CA GLN A 112 15.62 8.76 5.03
C GLN A 112 14.16 9.17 4.86
N GLY A 113 13.92 10.47 4.93
CA GLY A 113 12.61 11.08 4.69
C GLY A 113 11.63 10.86 5.84
N GLU A 114 10.37 11.09 5.54
CA GLU A 114 9.29 10.93 6.49
C GLU A 114 8.85 9.47 6.59
N PRO A 115 8.47 8.99 7.77
CA PRO A 115 7.93 7.63 7.92
C PRO A 115 6.68 7.39 7.08
N ILE A 116 5.77 8.36 7.06
CA ILE A 116 4.53 8.27 6.32
C ILE A 116 4.42 9.48 5.41
N VAL A 117 4.27 9.24 4.11
CA VAL A 117 4.07 10.27 3.10
C VAL A 117 2.67 10.10 2.52
N ARG A 118 1.85 11.14 2.63
CA ARG A 118 0.52 11.15 2.05
C ARG A 118 0.54 11.86 0.72
N ARG A 119 -0.06 11.23 -0.29
CA ARG A 119 -0.24 11.82 -1.61
C ARG A 119 -1.71 11.76 -1.97
N ASP A 120 -2.28 12.92 -2.28
CA ASP A 120 -3.69 13.01 -2.62
C ASP A 120 -3.93 12.67 -4.09
N ALA A 121 -5.22 12.58 -4.44
CA ALA A 121 -5.64 12.30 -5.81
C ALA A 121 -5.03 13.33 -6.79
N GLY A 122 -4.40 12.85 -7.84
CA GLY A 122 -3.73 13.68 -8.85
C GLY A 122 -2.22 13.73 -8.73
N GLU A 123 -1.64 13.32 -7.61
CA GLU A 123 -0.19 13.18 -7.46
C GLU A 123 0.27 11.82 -7.96
N SER A 124 1.39 11.79 -8.66
CA SER A 124 1.94 10.52 -9.12
C SER A 124 2.56 9.75 -7.96
N VAL A 125 2.14 8.52 -7.79
CA VAL A 125 2.84 7.58 -6.91
C VAL A 125 3.85 6.83 -7.77
N PRO A 126 5.10 6.69 -7.31
CA PRO A 126 6.09 5.93 -8.06
C PRO A 126 5.55 4.54 -8.42
N SER A 127 5.78 4.11 -9.65
CA SER A 127 5.39 2.76 -10.06
C SER A 127 6.08 1.71 -9.20
N ALA A 128 5.55 0.50 -9.23
CA ALA A 128 6.16 -0.61 -8.51
C ALA A 128 7.64 -0.79 -8.85
N ALA A 129 8.00 -0.62 -10.12
CA ALA A 129 9.37 -0.73 -10.58
C ALA A 129 10.25 0.41 -10.04
N GLN A 130 9.74 1.64 -10.04
CA GLN A 130 10.48 2.80 -9.55
C GLN A 130 10.62 2.82 -8.04
N ALA A 131 9.56 2.48 -7.33
CA ALA A 131 9.58 2.47 -5.87
C ALA A 131 10.34 1.25 -5.31
N GLY A 132 10.48 0.19 -6.07
CA GLY A 132 11.31 -0.97 -5.73
C GLY A 132 12.76 -0.84 -6.14
N ALA A 133 13.12 0.18 -6.91
CA ALA A 133 14.50 0.41 -7.29
C ALA A 133 15.33 0.74 -6.04
N PRO A 134 16.50 0.10 -5.86
CA PRO A 134 17.37 0.48 -4.75
C PRO A 134 17.76 1.93 -4.90
N ALA A 135 17.80 2.65 -3.78
CA ALA A 135 18.35 3.99 -3.75
C ALA A 135 19.83 3.88 -4.11
N LYS A 136 20.16 4.41 -5.26
CA LYS A 136 21.56 4.47 -5.69
C LYS A 136 22.22 5.70 -5.07
#